data_2d2b5455f542e7fcaeac179016ebf5b3
#
_entry.id   2d2b5455f542e7fcaeac179016ebf5b3
#
_cell.length_a   1.000
_cell.length_b   1.000
_cell.length_c   1.000
_cell.angle_alpha   90.00
_cell.angle_beta   90.00
_cell.angle_gamma   90.00
#
_symmetry.space_group_name_H-M   'P 1'
#
loop_
_entity.id
_entity.type
_entity.pdbx_description
1 polymer ?
#
loop_
_entity_poly.entity_id
_entity_poly.type
_entity_poly.pdbx_seq_one_letter_code
_entity_poly.pdbx_strand_id
1 'polypeptide(L)'
;LQQEQVIIDVIYTEDEENIKTALLEKWKNHDHLVRKMVEIVHKYGLSAANKEAFMKRKVWDEKVKIEERLFTAVNDDCVQETKRMKENSIDLIHTSIPFSNHYEYTPTYNDFGHNETTGEFFRQMDFLTPELLRILKPGRVAAIHVKDRVLFGNATGTGMPTIEPFHALCIEHYTKHGFQYFGMITVVTDVVRENNQTYRLGWSEQCKDGSKMGVGCPEYILLFRKLPTDRTNAYADEPVTKSKEEYGRAQWQIDAHGYWRSSGDRLLAKKEILQMDIKDLQKAYRKYSRTSVYDYHEHCEIAQQLDVQDKLPASFMVVAPGSWTDEVWDDINRMRTLNTEQSRRQVQMHVCPLQLDIVERIINRYSNTGDTVLDPFAGLFTVPMMAIKMGRKGYGIELSQDYYRDGVGYCKDAQDQRDMPSLFDFTKEEKENE
;
A
#
# COMPACT_ATOMS: atom_id res chain seq x y z
N LEU A 1 -5.76 17.25 -38.83
CA LEU A 1 -5.01 16.10 -39.38
C LEU A 1 -4.36 16.55 -40.66
N GLN A 2 -3.04 16.62 -40.65
CA GLN A 2 -2.25 17.03 -41.80
C GLN A 2 -2.33 15.92 -42.85
N GLN A 3 -2.81 16.24 -44.04
CA GLN A 3 -2.96 15.32 -45.17
C GLN A 3 -1.79 15.35 -46.17
N GLU A 4 -0.91 16.34 -46.01
CA GLU A 4 0.24 16.52 -46.90
C GLU A 4 1.56 16.17 -46.20
N GLN A 5 2.51 15.66 -46.97
CA GLN A 5 3.85 15.32 -46.49
C GLN A 5 4.61 16.61 -46.14
N VAL A 6 5.11 16.71 -44.89
CA VAL A 6 6.00 17.79 -44.50
C VAL A 6 7.42 17.50 -44.94
N ILE A 7 7.99 18.39 -45.71
CA ILE A 7 9.42 18.37 -46.07
C ILE A 7 10.13 19.31 -45.09
N ILE A 8 11.12 18.80 -44.37
CA ILE A 8 11.95 19.56 -43.47
C ILE A 8 13.36 19.60 -44.05
N ASP A 9 13.77 20.80 -44.51
CA ASP A 9 15.15 21.05 -44.93
C ASP A 9 15.98 21.55 -43.75
N VAL A 10 17.06 20.84 -43.43
CA VAL A 10 18.01 21.25 -42.42
C VAL A 10 19.20 21.92 -43.07
N ILE A 11 19.29 23.24 -42.96
CA ILE A 11 20.39 24.03 -43.47
C ILE A 11 21.45 24.18 -42.35
N TYR A 12 22.72 23.86 -42.65
CA TYR A 12 23.84 23.93 -41.71
C TYR A 12 25.12 24.34 -42.43
N THR A 13 26.07 24.89 -41.70
CA THR A 13 27.42 25.20 -42.18
C THR A 13 28.38 24.04 -41.88
N GLU A 14 29.55 24.00 -42.51
CA GLU A 14 30.57 22.96 -42.27
C GLU A 14 30.98 22.89 -40.78
N ASP A 15 30.99 24.02 -40.10
CA ASP A 15 31.33 24.09 -38.65
C ASP A 15 30.23 23.53 -37.74
N GLU A 16 29.01 23.33 -38.26
CA GLU A 16 27.84 22.86 -37.51
C GLU A 16 27.52 21.38 -37.76
N GLU A 17 28.40 20.63 -38.41
CA GLU A 17 28.16 19.23 -38.77
C GLU A 17 27.99 18.33 -37.53
N ASN A 18 28.63 18.65 -36.41
CA ASN A 18 28.44 17.99 -35.12
C ASN A 18 27.02 18.21 -34.56
N ILE A 19 26.46 19.42 -34.74
CA ILE A 19 25.09 19.76 -34.32
C ILE A 19 24.06 19.00 -35.16
N LYS A 20 24.28 18.94 -36.47
CA LYS A 20 23.46 18.13 -37.39
C LYS A 20 23.47 16.65 -37.02
N THR A 21 24.63 16.09 -36.75
CA THR A 21 24.77 14.67 -36.34
C THR A 21 24.01 14.40 -35.04
N ALA A 22 24.14 15.26 -34.03
CA ALA A 22 23.39 15.17 -32.79
C ALA A 22 21.88 15.32 -32.98
N LEU A 23 21.45 16.18 -33.93
CA LEU A 23 20.03 16.35 -34.27
C LEU A 23 19.47 15.10 -34.95
N LEU A 24 20.20 14.50 -35.89
CA LEU A 24 19.80 13.27 -36.59
C LEU A 24 19.76 12.07 -35.63
N GLU A 25 20.69 11.96 -34.70
CA GLU A 25 20.63 10.95 -33.62
C GLU A 25 19.43 11.13 -32.72
N LYS A 26 19.12 12.38 -32.32
CA LYS A 26 17.91 12.67 -31.53
C LYS A 26 16.63 12.31 -32.29
N TRP A 27 16.54 12.59 -33.59
CA TRP A 27 15.40 12.20 -34.41
C TRP A 27 15.28 10.68 -34.55
N LYS A 28 16.38 9.98 -34.78
CA LYS A 28 16.39 8.51 -34.86
C LYS A 28 15.95 7.88 -33.52
N ASN A 29 16.41 8.42 -32.39
CA ASN A 29 15.98 7.98 -31.08
C ASN A 29 14.51 8.32 -30.84
N HIS A 30 14.04 9.49 -31.25
CA HIS A 30 12.62 9.86 -31.18
C HIS A 30 11.74 8.91 -32.00
N ASP A 31 12.09 8.59 -33.24
CA ASP A 31 11.35 7.65 -34.09
C ASP A 31 11.33 6.23 -33.50
N HIS A 32 12.43 5.81 -32.89
CA HIS A 32 12.50 4.53 -32.19
C HIS A 32 11.54 4.50 -30.97
N LEU A 33 11.57 5.55 -30.17
CA LEU A 33 10.68 5.72 -29.02
C LEU A 33 9.20 5.74 -29.43
N VAL A 34 8.86 6.50 -30.48
CA VAL A 34 7.49 6.56 -31.02
C VAL A 34 6.99 5.20 -31.47
N ARG A 35 7.83 4.41 -32.19
CA ARG A 35 7.45 3.04 -32.62
C ARG A 35 7.24 2.12 -31.42
N LYS A 36 8.15 2.14 -30.46
CA LYS A 36 8.05 1.35 -29.23
C LYS A 36 6.81 1.72 -28.42
N MET A 37 6.46 3.01 -28.39
CA MET A 37 5.25 3.52 -27.77
C MET A 37 3.97 3.02 -28.46
N VAL A 38 3.93 3.06 -29.79
CA VAL A 38 2.77 2.54 -30.57
C VAL A 38 2.59 1.03 -30.32
N GLU A 39 3.68 0.27 -30.24
CA GLU A 39 3.64 -1.16 -29.89
C GLU A 39 3.08 -1.37 -28.47
N ILE A 40 3.48 -0.55 -27.50
CA ILE A 40 2.98 -0.61 -26.13
C ILE A 40 1.50 -0.25 -26.08
N VAL A 41 1.06 0.80 -26.77
CA VAL A 41 -0.35 1.18 -26.87
C VAL A 41 -1.19 0.05 -27.44
N HIS A 42 -0.73 -0.58 -28.53
CA HIS A 42 -1.41 -1.74 -29.08
C HIS A 42 -1.41 -2.95 -28.13
N LYS A 43 -0.30 -3.17 -27.44
CA LYS A 43 -0.12 -4.31 -26.54
C LYS A 43 -0.92 -4.15 -25.24
N TYR A 44 -1.03 -2.95 -24.69
CA TYR A 44 -1.65 -2.68 -23.40
C TYR A 44 -3.01 -1.99 -23.49
N GLY A 45 -3.51 -1.73 -24.71
CA GLY A 45 -4.84 -1.15 -24.94
C GLY A 45 -5.03 0.25 -24.36
N LEU A 46 -3.95 1.02 -24.22
CA LEU A 46 -4.00 2.38 -23.74
C LEU A 46 -4.74 3.29 -24.73
N SER A 47 -5.50 4.28 -24.22
CA SER A 47 -6.32 5.16 -25.05
C SER A 47 -5.49 5.95 -26.07
N ALA A 48 -5.95 6.00 -27.29
CA ALA A 48 -5.38 6.82 -28.36
C ALA A 48 -5.84 8.29 -28.32
N ALA A 49 -6.69 8.67 -27.34
CA ALA A 49 -7.33 9.98 -27.32
C ALA A 49 -6.37 11.15 -27.03
N ASN A 50 -5.25 10.86 -26.36
CA ASN A 50 -4.25 11.87 -25.99
C ASN A 50 -2.91 11.71 -26.73
N LYS A 51 -2.95 11.60 -28.05
CA LYS A 51 -1.71 11.47 -28.86
C LYS A 51 -0.66 12.55 -28.56
N GLU A 52 -1.05 13.74 -28.23
CA GLU A 52 -0.14 14.87 -27.98
C GLU A 52 0.55 14.78 -26.59
N ALA A 53 -0.20 14.41 -25.57
CA ALA A 53 0.35 14.09 -24.26
C ALA A 53 1.22 12.82 -24.35
N PHE A 54 0.79 11.86 -25.16
CA PHE A 54 1.48 10.64 -25.49
C PHE A 54 2.90 10.86 -26.06
N MET A 55 3.07 11.79 -26.98
CA MET A 55 4.36 12.11 -27.61
C MET A 55 5.39 12.76 -26.67
N LYS A 56 4.93 13.29 -25.54
CA LYS A 56 5.79 13.91 -24.52
C LYS A 56 6.28 12.97 -23.42
N ARG A 57 5.75 11.73 -23.34
CA ARG A 57 6.05 10.77 -22.29
C ARG A 57 7.15 9.80 -22.70
N LYS A 58 7.88 9.32 -21.70
CA LYS A 58 8.90 8.29 -21.90
C LYS A 58 8.28 6.90 -21.67
N VAL A 59 8.78 5.92 -22.42
CA VAL A 59 8.58 4.51 -22.10
C VAL A 59 9.69 4.10 -21.14
N TRP A 60 9.33 3.42 -20.05
CA TRP A 60 10.31 2.90 -19.11
C TRP A 60 11.04 1.70 -19.73
N ASP A 61 12.36 1.73 -19.78
CA ASP A 61 13.21 0.66 -20.29
C ASP A 61 14.49 0.42 -19.49
N GLU A 62 14.69 1.19 -18.44
CA GLU A 62 15.80 1.02 -17.51
C GLU A 62 15.38 0.13 -16.34
N LYS A 63 16.25 -0.82 -15.98
CA LYS A 63 16.05 -1.67 -14.81
C LYS A 63 17.23 -1.54 -13.88
N VAL A 64 16.96 -1.25 -12.60
CA VAL A 64 17.92 -1.32 -11.52
C VAL A 64 17.43 -2.31 -10.48
N LYS A 65 18.26 -3.27 -10.11
CA LYS A 65 17.92 -4.27 -9.09
C LYS A 65 19.00 -4.35 -8.04
N ILE A 66 18.62 -4.29 -6.78
CA ILE A 66 19.45 -4.53 -5.61
C ILE A 66 18.91 -5.77 -4.90
N GLU A 67 19.76 -6.77 -4.71
CA GLU A 67 19.46 -7.96 -3.92
C GLU A 67 20.36 -7.98 -2.69
N GLU A 68 19.75 -7.95 -1.54
CA GLU A 68 20.37 -8.05 -0.23
C GLU A 68 19.87 -9.30 0.51
N ARG A 69 20.44 -9.59 1.65
CA ARG A 69 20.08 -10.80 2.43
C ARG A 69 18.59 -10.86 2.80
N LEU A 70 18.01 -9.72 3.18
CA LEU A 70 16.63 -9.64 3.66
C LEU A 70 15.69 -8.90 2.71
N PHE A 71 16.19 -8.36 1.60
CA PHE A 71 15.29 -7.71 0.64
C PHE A 71 15.79 -7.72 -0.79
N THR A 72 14.85 -7.59 -1.69
CA THR A 72 15.07 -7.29 -3.10
C THR A 72 14.32 -6.01 -3.44
N ALA A 73 15.02 -5.03 -3.98
CA ALA A 73 14.47 -3.78 -4.45
C ALA A 73 14.68 -3.65 -5.95
N VAL A 74 13.61 -3.35 -6.68
CA VAL A 74 13.65 -3.25 -8.14
C VAL A 74 13.05 -1.92 -8.59
N ASN A 75 13.83 -1.14 -9.34
CA ASN A 75 13.32 0.01 -10.07
C ASN A 75 13.01 -0.43 -11.49
N ASP A 76 11.77 -0.77 -11.74
CA ASP A 76 11.28 -1.29 -13.04
C ASP A 76 9.74 -1.20 -13.10
N ASP A 77 9.20 -1.48 -14.27
CA ASP A 77 7.77 -1.74 -14.45
C ASP A 77 7.38 -3.05 -13.75
N CYS A 78 6.38 -2.98 -12.87
CA CYS A 78 5.93 -4.13 -12.09
C CYS A 78 5.38 -5.28 -12.96
N VAL A 79 4.79 -5.00 -14.13
CA VAL A 79 4.34 -6.02 -15.09
C VAL A 79 5.55 -6.76 -15.67
N GLN A 80 6.62 -6.04 -16.02
CA GLN A 80 7.80 -6.65 -16.59
C GLN A 80 8.57 -7.47 -15.56
N GLU A 81 8.71 -6.93 -14.34
CA GLU A 81 9.41 -7.66 -13.29
C GLU A 81 8.65 -8.91 -12.85
N THR A 82 7.34 -8.81 -12.61
CA THR A 82 6.55 -9.98 -12.19
C THR A 82 6.56 -11.10 -13.23
N LYS A 83 6.60 -10.80 -14.54
CA LYS A 83 6.76 -11.80 -15.60
C LYS A 83 8.07 -12.59 -15.50
N ARG A 84 9.14 -11.96 -15.00
CA ARG A 84 10.46 -12.62 -14.84
C ARG A 84 10.55 -13.44 -13.55
N MET A 85 9.64 -13.20 -12.60
CA MET A 85 9.62 -13.91 -11.32
C MET A 85 9.17 -15.35 -11.51
N LYS A 86 9.72 -16.24 -10.69
CA LYS A 86 9.36 -17.66 -10.69
C LYS A 86 7.92 -17.84 -10.20
N GLU A 87 7.20 -18.76 -10.82
CA GLU A 87 5.89 -19.19 -10.35
C GLU A 87 5.95 -19.71 -8.90
N ASN A 88 4.91 -19.44 -8.10
CA ASN A 88 4.79 -19.90 -6.71
C ASN A 88 6.01 -19.54 -5.84
N SER A 89 6.54 -18.32 -6.00
CA SER A 89 7.75 -17.86 -5.28
C SER A 89 7.45 -16.84 -4.18
N ILE A 90 6.24 -16.31 -4.12
CA ILE A 90 5.83 -15.26 -3.17
C ILE A 90 4.86 -15.83 -2.15
N ASP A 91 5.11 -15.52 -0.88
CA ASP A 91 4.33 -16.01 0.25
C ASP A 91 3.16 -15.09 0.60
N LEU A 92 3.34 -13.79 0.46
CA LEU A 92 2.31 -12.77 0.70
C LEU A 92 2.47 -11.65 -0.31
N ILE A 93 1.37 -11.22 -0.94
CA ILE A 93 1.30 -9.95 -1.65
C ILE A 93 0.56 -8.98 -0.76
N HIS A 94 1.17 -7.85 -0.43
CA HIS A 94 0.52 -6.74 0.25
C HIS A 94 0.90 -5.44 -0.43
N THR A 95 -0.09 -4.68 -0.87
CA THR A 95 0.14 -3.47 -1.64
C THR A 95 -1.04 -2.49 -1.52
N SER A 96 -0.74 -1.22 -1.67
CA SER A 96 -1.72 -0.18 -1.97
C SER A 96 -1.63 0.12 -3.47
N ILE A 97 -2.60 -0.34 -4.24
CA ILE A 97 -2.60 -0.08 -5.68
C ILE A 97 -2.91 1.39 -5.97
N PRO A 98 -2.46 1.96 -7.09
CA PRO A 98 -2.91 3.27 -7.55
C PRO A 98 -4.44 3.32 -7.65
N PHE A 99 -5.03 4.42 -7.17
CA PHE A 99 -6.49 4.59 -7.20
C PHE A 99 -6.93 5.15 -8.56
N SER A 100 -6.76 4.34 -9.62
CA SER A 100 -7.01 4.74 -11.01
C SER A 100 -6.20 6.01 -11.37
N ASN A 101 -6.82 7.03 -11.92
CA ASN A 101 -6.19 8.29 -12.34
C ASN A 101 -6.14 9.37 -11.25
N HIS A 102 -6.14 9.00 -9.97
CA HIS A 102 -6.16 9.99 -8.89
C HIS A 102 -4.82 10.71 -8.72
N TYR A 103 -3.73 9.98 -8.88
CA TYR A 103 -2.36 10.49 -8.83
C TYR A 103 -1.51 9.88 -9.92
N GLU A 104 -0.73 10.70 -10.59
CA GLU A 104 0.33 10.30 -11.49
C GLU A 104 1.67 10.43 -10.74
N TYR A 105 2.42 9.34 -10.69
CA TYR A 105 3.67 9.26 -9.91
C TYR A 105 4.91 9.52 -10.76
N THR A 106 4.83 9.18 -12.04
CA THR A 106 5.93 9.34 -12.98
C THR A 106 5.41 9.79 -14.35
N PRO A 107 6.19 10.53 -15.14
CA PRO A 107 5.79 10.91 -16.49
C PRO A 107 6.03 9.78 -17.51
N THR A 108 5.69 8.54 -17.16
CA THR A 108 5.86 7.38 -18.02
C THR A 108 4.53 6.72 -18.37
N TYR A 109 4.47 5.99 -19.49
CA TYR A 109 3.28 5.23 -19.87
C TYR A 109 3.06 4.00 -19.01
N ASN A 110 4.09 3.56 -18.32
CA ASN A 110 4.04 2.43 -17.41
C ASN A 110 3.38 2.79 -16.07
N ASP A 111 3.17 4.09 -15.80
CA ASP A 111 2.49 4.55 -14.58
C ASP A 111 1.00 4.19 -14.64
N PHE A 112 0.54 3.40 -13.69
CA PHE A 112 -0.86 3.00 -13.57
C PHE A 112 -1.79 4.16 -13.21
N GLY A 113 -1.25 5.23 -12.62
CA GLY A 113 -1.99 6.47 -12.32
C GLY A 113 -2.30 7.31 -13.54
N HIS A 114 -1.75 6.95 -14.70
CA HIS A 114 -1.86 7.73 -15.93
C HIS A 114 -3.08 7.40 -16.79
N ASN A 115 -4.01 6.63 -16.33
CA ASN A 115 -5.21 6.27 -17.09
C ASN A 115 -6.28 7.37 -17.04
N GLU A 116 -7.02 7.58 -18.13
CA GLU A 116 -8.10 8.56 -18.17
C GLU A 116 -9.35 8.07 -17.42
N THR A 117 -9.59 6.78 -17.45
CA THR A 117 -10.77 6.16 -16.85
C THR A 117 -10.41 4.96 -16.00
N THR A 118 -11.27 4.62 -15.05
CA THR A 118 -11.13 3.40 -14.23
C THR A 118 -11.18 2.13 -15.09
N GLY A 119 -11.94 2.13 -16.21
CA GLY A 119 -11.95 1.02 -17.14
C GLY A 119 -10.60 0.81 -17.84
N GLU A 120 -9.86 1.89 -18.15
CA GLU A 120 -8.50 1.80 -18.71
C GLU A 120 -7.50 1.33 -17.68
N PHE A 121 -7.62 1.79 -16.44
CA PHE A 121 -6.83 1.30 -15.34
C PHE A 121 -6.95 -0.23 -15.18
N PHE A 122 -8.16 -0.77 -15.18
CA PHE A 122 -8.34 -2.22 -15.07
C PHE A 122 -7.85 -2.98 -16.31
N ARG A 123 -7.95 -2.39 -17.51
CA ARG A 123 -7.32 -2.99 -18.71
C ARG A 123 -5.78 -3.05 -18.58
N GLN A 124 -5.16 -2.09 -17.93
CA GLN A 124 -3.74 -2.15 -17.62
C GLN A 124 -3.45 -3.19 -16.53
N MET A 125 -4.30 -3.27 -15.50
CA MET A 125 -4.22 -4.29 -14.46
C MET A 125 -4.43 -5.72 -15.01
N ASP A 126 -5.11 -5.92 -16.16
CA ASP A 126 -5.25 -7.22 -16.83
C ASP A 126 -3.88 -7.85 -17.19
N PHE A 127 -2.82 -7.07 -17.26
CA PHE A 127 -1.45 -7.57 -17.49
C PHE A 127 -0.70 -7.90 -16.21
N LEU A 128 -1.02 -7.26 -15.10
CA LEU A 128 -0.36 -7.48 -13.82
C LEU A 128 -1.06 -8.56 -12.99
N THR A 129 -2.38 -8.50 -12.89
CA THR A 129 -3.15 -9.36 -11.99
C THR A 129 -2.96 -10.86 -12.22
N PRO A 130 -2.92 -11.38 -13.49
CA PRO A 130 -2.61 -12.79 -13.73
C PRO A 130 -1.19 -13.18 -13.27
N GLU A 131 -0.22 -12.27 -13.41
CA GLU A 131 1.14 -12.51 -12.95
C GLU A 131 1.22 -12.56 -11.42
N LEU A 132 0.49 -11.68 -10.73
CA LEU A 132 0.38 -11.74 -9.26
C LEU A 132 -0.20 -13.08 -8.81
N LEU A 133 -1.24 -13.58 -9.49
CA LEU A 133 -1.78 -14.90 -9.19
C LEU A 133 -0.76 -16.01 -9.48
N ARG A 134 -0.02 -15.92 -10.58
CA ARG A 134 0.98 -16.92 -10.97
C ARG A 134 2.10 -17.03 -9.93
N ILE A 135 2.68 -15.90 -9.52
CA ILE A 135 3.84 -15.88 -8.61
C ILE A 135 3.47 -16.15 -7.15
N LEU A 136 2.23 -15.89 -6.74
CA LEU A 136 1.77 -16.21 -5.39
C LEU A 136 1.71 -17.72 -5.19
N LYS A 137 2.17 -18.22 -4.04
CA LYS A 137 2.10 -19.64 -3.69
C LYS A 137 0.65 -20.11 -3.50
N PRO A 138 0.32 -21.38 -3.81
CA PRO A 138 -1.01 -21.93 -3.65
C PRO A 138 -1.51 -21.87 -2.19
N GLY A 139 -2.73 -21.38 -2.02
CA GLY A 139 -3.35 -21.19 -0.72
C GLY A 139 -2.92 -19.91 0.01
N ARG A 140 -1.98 -19.14 -0.53
CA ARG A 140 -1.49 -17.90 0.10
C ARG A 140 -2.34 -16.69 -0.31
N VAL A 141 -2.09 -15.57 0.34
CA VAL A 141 -2.96 -14.38 0.38
C VAL A 141 -2.36 -13.21 -0.41
N ALA A 142 -3.24 -12.48 -1.08
CA ALA A 142 -3.00 -11.12 -1.56
C ALA A 142 -3.93 -10.15 -0.82
N ALA A 143 -3.36 -9.21 -0.09
CA ALA A 143 -4.06 -8.18 0.67
C ALA A 143 -3.89 -6.83 -0.05
N ILE A 144 -4.95 -6.36 -0.69
CA ILE A 144 -4.94 -5.21 -1.59
C ILE A 144 -5.62 -4.03 -0.90
N HIS A 145 -4.86 -3.00 -0.58
CA HIS A 145 -5.38 -1.77 0.00
C HIS A 145 -5.93 -0.85 -1.09
N VAL A 146 -7.16 -0.39 -0.90
CA VAL A 146 -7.88 0.49 -1.82
C VAL A 146 -8.76 1.49 -1.08
N LYS A 147 -9.22 2.51 -1.80
CA LYS A 147 -10.20 3.49 -1.33
C LYS A 147 -11.18 3.82 -2.42
N ASP A 148 -12.44 4.06 -2.07
CA ASP A 148 -13.43 4.56 -3.00
C ASP A 148 -13.11 6.01 -3.41
N ARG A 149 -13.60 6.39 -4.57
CA ARG A 149 -13.22 7.66 -5.20
C ARG A 149 -14.40 8.60 -5.33
N VAL A 150 -14.18 9.86 -5.01
CA VAL A 150 -15.12 10.92 -5.38
C VAL A 150 -14.90 11.31 -6.84
N LEU A 151 -15.91 11.15 -7.65
CA LEU A 151 -15.95 11.71 -9.00
C LEU A 151 -16.67 13.05 -8.95
N PHE A 152 -15.99 14.08 -9.38
CA PHE A 152 -16.59 15.41 -9.48
C PHE A 152 -17.48 15.54 -10.72
N GLY A 153 -18.36 16.53 -10.74
CA GLY A 153 -19.36 16.69 -11.79
C GLY A 153 -18.82 16.73 -13.22
N ASN A 154 -17.61 17.24 -13.42
CA ASN A 154 -16.94 17.23 -14.72
C ASN A 154 -16.54 15.82 -15.20
N ALA A 155 -16.32 14.89 -14.27
CA ALA A 155 -15.95 13.51 -14.59
C ALA A 155 -17.16 12.57 -14.71
N THR A 156 -18.32 12.94 -14.14
CA THR A 156 -19.50 12.07 -14.12
C THR A 156 -20.36 12.15 -15.38
N GLY A 157 -20.15 13.17 -16.21
CA GLY A 157 -21.02 13.47 -17.36
C GLY A 157 -22.42 14.01 -16.99
N THR A 158 -22.78 13.97 -15.69
CA THR A 158 -24.08 14.46 -15.19
C THR A 158 -24.00 15.85 -14.57
N GLY A 159 -22.78 16.39 -14.39
CA GLY A 159 -22.53 17.62 -13.67
C GLY A 159 -22.64 17.49 -12.15
N MET A 160 -22.99 16.32 -11.62
CA MET A 160 -23.16 16.06 -10.19
C MET A 160 -22.03 15.17 -9.65
N PRO A 161 -21.51 15.45 -8.44
CA PRO A 161 -20.53 14.57 -7.82
C PRO A 161 -21.16 13.24 -7.41
N THR A 162 -20.37 12.15 -7.48
CA THR A 162 -20.74 10.82 -7.01
C THR A 162 -19.56 10.12 -6.41
N ILE A 163 -19.79 8.96 -5.80
CA ILE A 163 -18.74 8.06 -5.31
C ILE A 163 -18.66 6.84 -6.24
N GLU A 164 -17.49 6.60 -6.80
CA GLU A 164 -17.19 5.37 -7.53
C GLU A 164 -16.81 4.29 -6.54
N PRO A 165 -17.51 3.14 -6.52
CA PRO A 165 -17.23 2.05 -5.60
C PRO A 165 -16.00 1.27 -6.09
N PHE A 166 -14.82 1.89 -6.02
CA PHE A 166 -13.57 1.35 -6.56
C PHE A 166 -13.21 0.00 -5.93
N HIS A 167 -13.47 -0.19 -4.64
CA HIS A 167 -13.28 -1.46 -3.96
C HIS A 167 -14.09 -2.60 -4.60
N ALA A 168 -15.33 -2.36 -4.97
CA ALA A 168 -16.17 -3.37 -5.60
C ALA A 168 -15.68 -3.73 -7.02
N LEU A 169 -15.24 -2.73 -7.78
CA LEU A 169 -14.61 -2.95 -9.10
C LEU A 169 -13.31 -3.76 -8.99
N CYS A 170 -12.52 -3.52 -7.94
CA CYS A 170 -11.33 -4.34 -7.65
C CYS A 170 -11.71 -5.79 -7.34
N ILE A 171 -12.75 -6.02 -6.52
CA ILE A 171 -13.20 -7.39 -6.20
C ILE A 171 -13.60 -8.12 -7.48
N GLU A 172 -14.40 -7.49 -8.36
CA GLU A 172 -14.78 -8.07 -9.64
C GLU A 172 -13.55 -8.38 -10.51
N HIS A 173 -12.62 -7.43 -10.62
CA HIS A 173 -11.41 -7.59 -11.43
C HIS A 173 -10.55 -8.77 -10.96
N TYR A 174 -10.18 -8.82 -9.68
CA TYR A 174 -9.32 -9.88 -9.15
C TYR A 174 -9.98 -11.26 -9.23
N THR A 175 -11.30 -11.34 -8.97
CA THR A 175 -12.05 -12.61 -9.09
C THR A 175 -12.15 -13.08 -10.53
N LYS A 176 -12.33 -12.20 -11.49
CA LYS A 176 -12.28 -12.50 -12.93
C LYS A 176 -10.95 -13.14 -13.33
N HIS A 177 -9.84 -12.74 -12.70
CA HIS A 177 -8.51 -13.27 -12.96
C HIS A 177 -8.14 -14.52 -12.14
N GLY A 178 -9.10 -15.12 -11.43
CA GLY A 178 -8.94 -16.41 -10.76
C GLY A 178 -8.54 -16.34 -9.28
N PHE A 179 -8.44 -15.16 -8.70
CA PHE A 179 -8.33 -15.02 -7.26
C PHE A 179 -9.66 -15.38 -6.58
N GLN A 180 -9.59 -16.02 -5.43
CA GLN A 180 -10.75 -16.25 -4.58
C GLN A 180 -10.86 -15.08 -3.59
N TYR A 181 -11.95 -14.31 -3.67
CA TYR A 181 -12.27 -13.30 -2.67
C TYR A 181 -12.77 -13.98 -1.40
N PHE A 182 -12.24 -13.62 -0.24
CA PHE A 182 -12.64 -14.23 1.03
C PHE A 182 -12.87 -13.22 2.16
N GLY A 183 -12.85 -11.94 1.86
CA GLY A 183 -13.22 -10.93 2.83
C GLY A 183 -12.63 -9.55 2.58
N MET A 184 -13.06 -8.61 3.39
CA MET A 184 -12.65 -7.22 3.34
C MET A 184 -12.52 -6.69 4.76
N ILE A 185 -11.46 -5.96 5.02
CA ILE A 185 -11.29 -5.20 6.25
C ILE A 185 -11.58 -3.74 5.94
N THR A 186 -12.46 -3.12 6.70
CA THR A 186 -12.75 -1.69 6.60
C THR A 186 -11.87 -0.92 7.56
N VAL A 187 -11.08 0.01 7.05
CA VAL A 187 -10.27 0.93 7.85
C VAL A 187 -11.02 2.25 7.99
N VAL A 188 -11.43 2.55 9.20
CA VAL A 188 -12.17 3.78 9.50
C VAL A 188 -11.24 4.99 9.37
N THR A 189 -11.73 6.02 8.66
CA THR A 189 -11.00 7.29 8.49
C THR A 189 -11.76 8.42 9.15
N ASP A 190 -11.03 9.34 9.78
CA ASP A 190 -11.63 10.57 10.30
C ASP A 190 -11.70 11.63 9.17
N VAL A 191 -12.84 11.67 8.50
CA VAL A 191 -13.05 12.56 7.35
C VAL A 191 -13.03 14.05 7.70
N VAL A 192 -13.18 14.42 8.96
CA VAL A 192 -13.03 15.81 9.42
C VAL A 192 -11.57 16.19 9.59
N ARG A 193 -10.80 15.27 10.10
CA ARG A 193 -9.40 15.45 10.44
C ARG A 193 -8.49 15.27 9.22
N GLU A 194 -8.81 14.32 8.36
CA GLU A 194 -8.09 14.03 7.11
C GLU A 194 -8.53 14.90 5.93
N ASN A 195 -9.50 15.59 6.09
CA ASN A 195 -10.23 16.66 5.51
C ASN A 195 -9.87 17.22 4.15
N ASN A 196 -9.15 16.74 3.36
CA ASN A 196 -8.85 17.56 2.19
C ASN A 196 -9.65 17.21 0.96
N GLN A 197 -10.46 16.22 1.02
CA GLN A 197 -11.22 15.84 -0.17
C GLN A 197 -12.59 15.36 0.25
N THR A 198 -13.36 16.31 0.64
CA THR A 198 -14.79 16.32 0.85
C THR A 198 -15.54 15.08 0.39
N TYR A 199 -15.24 13.96 1.01
CA TYR A 199 -16.08 12.77 0.90
C TYR A 199 -17.42 12.98 1.61
N ARG A 200 -17.52 14.04 2.38
CA ARG A 200 -18.76 14.52 2.98
C ARG A 200 -18.85 16.03 2.87
N LEU A 201 -20.05 16.56 3.03
CA LEU A 201 -20.27 18.02 3.03
C LEU A 201 -19.60 18.68 4.21
N GLY A 202 -18.97 19.82 3.97
CA GLY A 202 -18.57 20.76 5.00
C GLY A 202 -19.77 21.38 5.70
N TRP A 203 -19.54 22.03 6.85
CA TRP A 203 -20.61 22.60 7.66
C TRP A 203 -21.54 23.54 6.86
N SER A 204 -20.98 24.49 6.11
CA SER A 204 -21.78 25.45 5.34
C SER A 204 -22.58 24.81 4.21
N GLU A 205 -22.06 23.77 3.57
CA GLU A 205 -22.78 23.04 2.53
C GLU A 205 -23.87 22.14 3.12
N GLN A 206 -23.60 21.51 4.25
CA GLN A 206 -24.60 20.74 4.99
C GLN A 206 -25.81 21.58 5.41
N CYS A 207 -25.58 22.86 5.76
CA CYS A 207 -26.63 23.81 6.08
C CYS A 207 -27.45 24.27 4.86
N LYS A 208 -26.92 24.11 3.63
CA LYS A 208 -27.63 24.44 2.39
C LYS A 208 -28.45 23.28 1.86
N ASP A 209 -27.80 22.11 1.73
CA ASP A 209 -28.42 20.88 1.25
C ASP A 209 -27.62 19.65 1.71
N GLY A 210 -28.10 19.01 2.76
CA GLY A 210 -27.48 17.80 3.33
C GLY A 210 -27.64 16.54 2.46
N SER A 211 -28.44 16.60 1.40
CA SER A 211 -28.61 15.50 0.45
C SER A 211 -27.63 15.50 -0.72
N LYS A 212 -26.79 16.56 -0.85
CA LYS A 212 -25.88 16.73 -1.96
C LYS A 212 -24.78 15.67 -2.03
N MET A 213 -24.32 15.20 -0.88
CA MET A 213 -23.35 14.11 -0.75
C MET A 213 -23.67 13.26 0.48
N GLY A 214 -23.20 12.02 0.43
CA GLY A 214 -23.37 11.09 1.52
C GLY A 214 -22.33 11.25 2.63
N VAL A 215 -21.97 10.13 3.20
CA VAL A 215 -20.97 9.98 4.26
C VAL A 215 -19.54 10.00 3.71
N GLY A 216 -18.55 10.04 4.60
CA GLY A 216 -17.16 9.86 4.21
C GLY A 216 -16.86 8.46 3.70
N CYS A 217 -15.74 8.33 2.98
CA CYS A 217 -15.27 7.04 2.46
C CYS A 217 -14.21 6.46 3.38
N PRO A 218 -14.40 5.25 3.92
CA PRO A 218 -13.35 4.50 4.57
C PRO A 218 -12.30 4.02 3.55
N GLU A 219 -11.22 3.42 4.06
CA GLU A 219 -10.32 2.63 3.23
C GLU A 219 -10.63 1.14 3.41
N TYR A 220 -10.21 0.33 2.45
CA TYR A 220 -10.49 -1.09 2.45
C TYR A 220 -9.22 -1.89 2.19
N ILE A 221 -9.10 -3.03 2.88
CA ILE A 221 -8.11 -4.04 2.57
C ILE A 221 -8.88 -5.25 2.04
N LEU A 222 -8.80 -5.46 0.74
CA LEU A 222 -9.45 -6.57 0.06
C LEU A 222 -8.58 -7.80 0.18
N LEU A 223 -9.15 -8.89 0.69
CA LEU A 223 -8.43 -10.13 0.91
C LEU A 223 -8.77 -11.12 -0.21
N PHE A 224 -7.74 -11.51 -0.93
CA PHE A 224 -7.82 -12.49 -2.00
C PHE A 224 -6.89 -13.66 -1.70
N ARG A 225 -7.24 -14.82 -2.24
CA ARG A 225 -6.48 -16.04 -2.05
C ARG A 225 -6.27 -16.77 -3.36
N LYS A 226 -5.06 -17.28 -3.59
CA LYS A 226 -4.84 -18.30 -4.61
C LYS A 226 -5.35 -19.64 -4.09
N LEU A 227 -6.05 -20.39 -4.93
CA LEU A 227 -6.53 -21.70 -4.52
C LEU A 227 -5.37 -22.64 -4.17
N PRO A 228 -5.45 -23.40 -3.05
CA PRO A 228 -4.47 -24.41 -2.73
C PRO A 228 -4.56 -25.59 -3.71
N THR A 229 -3.49 -26.35 -3.82
CA THR A 229 -3.45 -27.56 -4.65
C THR A 229 -4.40 -28.65 -4.09
N ASP A 230 -4.29 -28.91 -2.78
CA ASP A 230 -5.26 -29.76 -2.06
C ASP A 230 -6.40 -28.89 -1.49
N ARG A 231 -7.61 -29.15 -1.98
CA ARG A 231 -8.81 -28.41 -1.58
C ARG A 231 -9.60 -29.10 -0.46
N THR A 232 -9.17 -30.28 0.00
CA THR A 232 -9.92 -31.09 0.96
C THR A 232 -10.10 -30.38 2.29
N ASN A 233 -9.01 -29.75 2.81
CA ASN A 233 -9.01 -29.03 4.08
C ASN A 233 -8.93 -27.51 3.89
N ALA A 234 -8.82 -27.05 2.65
CA ALA A 234 -8.60 -25.65 2.30
C ALA A 234 -7.36 -24.99 2.94
N TYR A 235 -6.39 -25.78 3.40
CA TYR A 235 -5.10 -25.27 3.87
C TYR A 235 -4.25 -24.82 2.67
N ALA A 236 -3.33 -23.88 2.91
CA ALA A 236 -2.31 -23.57 1.93
C ALA A 236 -1.34 -24.74 1.77
N ASP A 237 -0.70 -24.89 0.62
CA ASP A 237 0.33 -25.91 0.39
C ASP A 237 1.50 -25.71 1.36
N GLU A 238 1.84 -24.45 1.65
CA GLU A 238 2.74 -24.03 2.72
C GLU A 238 1.95 -23.15 3.71
N PRO A 239 1.39 -23.72 4.81
CA PRO A 239 0.48 -22.98 5.70
C PRO A 239 1.18 -21.87 6.48
N VAL A 240 0.45 -20.81 6.80
CA VAL A 240 0.85 -19.84 7.82
C VAL A 240 0.50 -20.42 9.18
N THR A 241 1.51 -20.76 9.96
CA THR A 241 1.35 -21.44 11.24
C THR A 241 1.90 -20.60 12.40
N LYS A 242 1.36 -20.82 13.58
CA LYS A 242 1.89 -20.30 14.84
C LYS A 242 2.00 -21.47 15.81
N SER A 243 3.05 -21.53 16.61
CA SER A 243 3.15 -22.54 17.65
C SER A 243 2.14 -22.26 18.76
N LYS A 244 1.57 -23.28 19.36
CA LYS A 244 0.61 -23.13 20.46
C LYS A 244 1.27 -22.56 21.74
N GLU A 245 2.57 -22.71 21.85
CA GLU A 245 3.40 -22.20 22.94
C GLU A 245 3.58 -20.66 22.82
N GLU A 246 3.74 -20.18 21.58
CA GLU A 246 3.96 -18.74 21.30
C GLU A 246 2.65 -17.99 21.07
N TYR A 247 1.62 -18.68 20.55
CA TYR A 247 0.31 -18.11 20.25
C TYR A 247 -0.78 -18.79 21.09
N GLY A 248 -0.91 -18.34 22.33
CA GLY A 248 -1.88 -18.88 23.28
C GLY A 248 -3.33 -18.53 22.94
N ARG A 249 -4.28 -19.23 23.63
CA ARG A 249 -5.71 -18.97 23.49
C ARG A 249 -6.09 -17.52 23.82
N ALA A 250 -5.38 -16.92 24.77
CA ALA A 250 -5.61 -15.55 25.19
C ALA A 250 -5.31 -14.57 24.04
N GLN A 251 -4.16 -14.73 23.38
CA GLN A 251 -3.81 -13.91 22.22
C GLN A 251 -4.78 -14.10 21.06
N TRP A 252 -5.18 -15.35 20.81
CA TRP A 252 -6.20 -15.64 19.81
C TRP A 252 -7.53 -14.93 20.08
N GLN A 253 -7.99 -14.88 21.34
CA GLN A 253 -9.23 -14.16 21.69
C GLN A 253 -9.13 -12.67 21.37
N ILE A 254 -7.98 -12.04 21.64
CA ILE A 254 -7.75 -10.63 21.34
C ILE A 254 -7.73 -10.40 19.83
N ASP A 255 -7.00 -11.21 19.09
CA ASP A 255 -6.90 -11.12 17.64
C ASP A 255 -8.23 -11.37 16.94
N ALA A 256 -9.06 -12.26 17.46
CA ALA A 256 -10.38 -12.60 16.91
C ALA A 256 -11.45 -11.51 17.14
N HIS A 257 -11.27 -10.64 18.13
CA HIS A 257 -12.22 -9.56 18.42
C HIS A 257 -11.83 -8.20 17.82
N GLY A 258 -10.70 -8.09 17.30
CA GLY A 258 -10.14 -6.89 16.77
C GLY A 258 -8.66 -7.00 16.97
N TYR A 259 -7.89 -6.45 16.18
CA TYR A 259 -6.49 -6.75 16.22
C TYR A 259 -5.77 -5.92 17.27
N TRP A 260 -5.12 -4.87 16.91
CA TRP A 260 -4.42 -4.00 17.85
C TRP A 260 -5.09 -2.64 17.92
N ARG A 261 -4.89 -1.95 19.04
CA ARG A 261 -5.09 -0.51 19.11
C ARG A 261 -3.77 0.19 19.09
N SER A 262 -3.56 0.99 18.06
CA SER A 262 -2.34 1.75 17.89
C SER A 262 -2.47 3.18 18.37
N SER A 263 -3.67 3.73 18.49
CA SER A 263 -3.87 5.09 18.97
C SER A 263 -4.68 5.14 20.26
N GLY A 264 -4.25 5.99 21.17
CA GLY A 264 -4.95 6.24 22.43
C GLY A 264 -6.10 7.23 22.31
N ASP A 265 -6.84 7.22 21.23
CA ASP A 265 -7.98 8.09 21.05
C ASP A 265 -9.09 7.70 22.03
N ARG A 266 -9.17 8.36 23.15
CA ARG A 266 -10.29 8.27 24.07
C ARG A 266 -11.03 9.60 24.16
N LEU A 267 -12.33 9.52 24.36
CA LEU A 267 -13.12 10.69 24.66
C LEU A 267 -12.75 11.20 26.07
N LEU A 268 -12.53 12.50 26.17
CA LEU A 268 -12.45 13.17 27.47
C LEU A 268 -13.83 13.15 28.15
N ALA A 269 -13.86 12.96 29.46
CA ALA A 269 -15.10 13.01 30.20
C ALA A 269 -15.73 14.41 30.11
N LYS A 270 -17.06 14.49 30.07
CA LYS A 270 -17.78 15.76 29.98
C LYS A 270 -17.31 16.78 31.02
N LYS A 271 -17.02 16.32 32.24
CA LYS A 271 -16.53 17.16 33.33
C LYS A 271 -15.14 17.75 33.03
N GLU A 272 -14.27 16.99 32.40
CA GLU A 272 -12.94 17.44 31.99
C GLU A 272 -13.02 18.49 30.88
N ILE A 273 -13.88 18.24 29.88
CA ILE A 273 -14.05 19.14 28.72
C ILE A 273 -14.60 20.50 29.12
N LEU A 274 -15.61 20.53 29.97
CA LEU A 274 -16.29 21.77 30.41
C LEU A 274 -15.44 22.69 31.29
N GLN A 275 -14.32 22.19 31.83
CA GLN A 275 -13.42 22.96 32.68
C GLN A 275 -12.17 23.49 31.96
N MET A 276 -12.01 23.19 30.69
CA MET A 276 -10.82 23.55 29.93
C MET A 276 -11.12 24.64 28.88
N ASP A 277 -10.16 25.52 28.65
CA ASP A 277 -10.20 26.36 27.46
C ASP A 277 -9.76 25.58 26.19
N ILE A 278 -9.96 26.18 25.00
CA ILE A 278 -9.67 25.52 23.73
C ILE A 278 -8.19 25.13 23.59
N LYS A 279 -7.26 25.93 24.12
CA LYS A 279 -5.82 25.64 24.03
C LYS A 279 -5.43 24.51 24.97
N ASP A 280 -6.00 24.47 26.16
CA ASP A 280 -5.75 23.43 27.13
C ASP A 280 -6.44 22.12 26.77
N LEU A 281 -7.59 22.18 26.09
CA LEU A 281 -8.28 21.02 25.58
C LEU A 281 -7.39 20.23 24.60
N GLN A 282 -6.74 20.90 23.65
CA GLN A 282 -5.83 20.25 22.68
C GLN A 282 -4.59 19.64 23.36
N LYS A 283 -4.04 20.31 24.38
CA LYS A 283 -2.90 19.79 25.15
C LYS A 283 -3.31 18.58 26.00
N ALA A 284 -4.46 18.67 26.67
CA ALA A 284 -5.00 17.58 27.48
C ALA A 284 -5.27 16.36 26.60
N TYR A 285 -5.94 16.52 25.45
CA TYR A 285 -6.18 15.45 24.50
C TYR A 285 -4.88 14.77 24.07
N ARG A 286 -3.85 15.52 23.65
CA ARG A 286 -2.54 14.98 23.30
C ARG A 286 -1.85 14.27 24.48
N LYS A 287 -2.03 14.76 25.70
CA LYS A 287 -1.48 14.11 26.89
C LYS A 287 -2.19 12.79 27.16
N TYR A 288 -3.51 12.78 27.12
CA TYR A 288 -4.32 11.58 27.35
C TYR A 288 -4.10 10.51 26.28
N SER A 289 -4.02 10.90 25.00
CA SER A 289 -3.71 9.94 23.94
C SER A 289 -2.33 9.30 24.08
N ARG A 290 -1.38 9.94 24.76
CA ARG A 290 -0.08 9.35 25.08
C ARG A 290 -0.06 8.44 26.31
N THR A 291 -0.90 8.74 27.30
CA THR A 291 -0.90 8.05 28.61
C THR A 291 -2.00 7.01 28.75
N SER A 292 -2.99 7.03 27.87
CA SER A 292 -4.15 6.13 27.87
C SER A 292 -4.20 5.30 26.59
N VAL A 293 -3.05 5.04 26.00
CA VAL A 293 -2.93 4.15 24.83
C VAL A 293 -3.26 2.73 25.28
N TYR A 294 -4.08 2.05 24.49
CA TYR A 294 -4.27 0.63 24.64
C TYR A 294 -2.97 -0.09 24.30
N ASP A 295 -2.48 -0.91 25.21
CA ASP A 295 -1.32 -1.74 24.98
C ASP A 295 -1.77 -3.16 24.71
N TYR A 296 -1.63 -3.58 23.47
CA TYR A 296 -1.95 -4.93 23.02
C TYR A 296 -1.11 -5.99 23.76
N HIS A 297 0.17 -5.72 23.95
CA HIS A 297 1.06 -6.69 24.60
C HIS A 297 0.74 -6.86 26.05
N GLU A 298 0.49 -5.76 26.80
CA GLU A 298 0.03 -5.80 28.18
C GLU A 298 -1.30 -6.57 28.28
N HIS A 299 -2.22 -6.35 27.36
CA HIS A 299 -3.49 -7.07 27.34
C HIS A 299 -3.30 -8.58 27.09
N CYS A 300 -2.40 -8.95 26.19
CA CYS A 300 -2.03 -10.35 25.97
C CYS A 300 -1.40 -10.99 27.21
N GLU A 301 -0.50 -10.27 27.91
CA GLU A 301 0.14 -10.77 29.13
C GLU A 301 -0.89 -11.01 30.24
N ILE A 302 -1.83 -10.08 30.46
CA ILE A 302 -2.92 -10.25 31.42
C ILE A 302 -3.76 -11.48 31.06
N ALA A 303 -4.12 -11.62 29.79
CA ALA A 303 -4.91 -12.75 29.32
C ALA A 303 -4.17 -14.09 29.51
N GLN A 304 -2.86 -14.15 29.22
CA GLN A 304 -2.04 -15.33 29.44
C GLN A 304 -1.93 -15.69 30.92
N GLN A 305 -1.77 -14.70 31.82
CA GLN A 305 -1.75 -14.95 33.26
C GLN A 305 -3.09 -15.53 33.76
N LEU A 306 -4.20 -15.08 33.20
CA LEU A 306 -5.52 -15.64 33.54
C LEU A 306 -5.67 -17.06 32.97
N ASP A 307 -5.18 -17.34 31.78
CA ASP A 307 -5.24 -18.66 31.16
C ASP A 307 -4.43 -19.70 31.95
N VAL A 308 -3.21 -19.34 32.39
CA VAL A 308 -2.38 -20.21 33.25
C VAL A 308 -3.07 -20.53 34.59
N GLN A 309 -3.88 -19.62 35.10
CA GLN A 309 -4.65 -19.82 36.35
C GLN A 309 -6.01 -20.52 36.10
N ASP A 310 -6.30 -20.94 34.88
CA ASP A 310 -7.60 -21.48 34.45
C ASP A 310 -8.78 -20.52 34.74
N LYS A 311 -8.49 -19.21 34.66
CA LYS A 311 -9.46 -18.13 34.93
C LYS A 311 -9.80 -17.29 33.70
N LEU A 312 -9.25 -17.63 32.53
CA LEU A 312 -9.53 -16.87 31.32
C LEU A 312 -10.97 -17.13 30.87
N PRO A 313 -11.86 -16.12 30.91
CA PRO A 313 -13.23 -16.30 30.44
C PRO A 313 -13.26 -16.43 28.92
N ALA A 314 -14.20 -17.20 28.39
CA ALA A 314 -14.42 -17.32 26.94
C ALA A 314 -14.71 -15.97 26.25
N SER A 315 -15.26 -15.02 27.03
CA SER A 315 -15.62 -13.68 26.61
C SER A 315 -14.68 -12.62 27.19
N PHE A 316 -13.40 -12.91 27.29
CA PHE A 316 -12.40 -12.01 27.89
C PHE A 316 -12.42 -10.60 27.28
N MET A 317 -12.64 -10.49 25.97
CA MET A 317 -12.71 -9.21 25.27
C MET A 317 -13.91 -8.34 25.65
N VAL A 318 -14.91 -8.86 26.35
CA VAL A 318 -16.02 -8.06 26.91
C VAL A 318 -15.53 -7.03 27.93
N VAL A 319 -14.40 -7.27 28.58
CA VAL A 319 -13.79 -6.35 29.52
C VAL A 319 -12.85 -5.35 28.86
N ALA A 320 -12.57 -5.52 27.56
CA ALA A 320 -11.77 -4.58 26.79
C ALA A 320 -12.57 -3.31 26.47
N PRO A 321 -11.91 -2.17 26.31
CA PRO A 321 -12.59 -0.94 25.96
C PRO A 321 -13.13 -1.00 24.52
N GLY A 322 -14.44 -1.01 24.38
CA GLY A 322 -15.16 -1.07 23.10
C GLY A 322 -15.26 -2.47 22.52
N SER A 323 -16.26 -2.69 21.68
CA SER A 323 -16.39 -3.91 20.89
C SER A 323 -15.69 -3.73 19.54
N TRP A 324 -14.90 -4.71 19.17
CA TRP A 324 -14.15 -4.67 17.92
C TRP A 324 -14.48 -5.87 17.11
N THR A 325 -14.46 -5.64 15.84
CA THR A 325 -14.67 -6.67 14.87
C THR A 325 -13.39 -6.80 14.03
N ASP A 326 -13.06 -8.01 13.65
CA ASP A 326 -11.87 -8.29 12.84
C ASP A 326 -11.90 -7.58 11.48
N GLU A 327 -13.10 -7.33 10.99
CA GLU A 327 -13.37 -6.69 9.70
C GLU A 327 -13.43 -5.15 9.75
N VAL A 328 -13.36 -4.54 10.96
CA VAL A 328 -13.39 -3.07 11.08
C VAL A 328 -12.26 -2.59 11.98
N TRP A 329 -11.31 -1.89 11.40
CA TRP A 329 -10.20 -1.26 12.12
C TRP A 329 -10.46 0.23 12.31
N ASP A 330 -10.79 0.62 13.51
CA ASP A 330 -11.08 2.00 13.91
C ASP A 330 -9.90 2.67 14.65
N ASP A 331 -8.80 1.95 14.82
CA ASP A 331 -7.68 2.31 15.68
C ASP A 331 -6.35 2.48 14.92
N ILE A 332 -6.38 2.58 13.59
CA ILE A 332 -5.18 2.80 12.78
C ILE A 332 -4.62 4.20 13.01
N ASN A 333 -3.35 4.29 13.39
CA ASN A 333 -2.66 5.56 13.53
C ASN A 333 -2.28 6.13 12.14
N ARG A 334 -3.08 7.07 11.66
CA ARG A 334 -2.93 7.69 10.34
C ARG A 334 -1.62 8.45 10.15
N MET A 335 -1.01 8.90 11.25
CA MET A 335 0.26 9.65 11.22
C MET A 335 1.51 8.74 11.26
N ARG A 336 1.33 7.45 11.52
CA ARG A 336 2.42 6.48 11.55
C ARG A 336 2.75 5.99 10.14
N THR A 337 3.46 6.84 9.39
CA THR A 337 3.88 6.60 7.99
C THR A 337 5.34 6.99 7.80
N LEU A 338 5.96 6.57 6.69
CA LEU A 338 7.33 6.96 6.35
C LEU A 338 7.46 8.43 5.95
N ASN A 339 6.37 9.13 5.60
CA ASN A 339 6.42 10.57 5.31
C ASN A 339 6.88 11.42 6.50
N THR A 340 6.64 10.99 7.72
CA THR A 340 7.14 11.67 8.91
C THR A 340 8.68 11.75 8.90
N GLU A 341 9.33 10.70 8.42
CA GLU A 341 10.78 10.65 8.26
C GLU A 341 11.25 11.48 7.05
N GLN A 342 10.53 11.44 5.93
CA GLN A 342 10.83 12.28 4.76
C GLN A 342 10.74 13.78 5.09
N SER A 343 9.73 14.20 5.83
CA SER A 343 9.59 15.58 6.29
C SER A 343 10.77 16.03 7.17
N ARG A 344 11.29 15.15 8.01
CA ARG A 344 12.51 15.43 8.82
C ARG A 344 13.75 15.55 7.97
N ARG A 345 13.86 14.79 6.87
CA ARG A 345 15.01 14.78 5.96
C ARG A 345 14.91 15.84 4.86
N GLN A 346 13.82 16.62 4.79
CA GLN A 346 13.55 17.66 3.77
C GLN A 346 13.60 17.13 2.33
N VAL A 347 13.17 15.90 2.10
CA VAL A 347 13.04 15.29 0.76
C VAL A 347 11.61 15.36 0.25
N GLN A 348 11.40 15.07 -1.03
CA GLN A 348 10.08 15.06 -1.65
C GLN A 348 9.17 14.03 -0.96
N MET A 349 8.03 14.50 -0.43
CA MET A 349 7.10 13.62 0.27
C MET A 349 6.30 12.76 -0.71
N HIS A 350 6.13 11.49 -0.37
CA HIS A 350 5.21 10.60 -1.08
C HIS A 350 3.76 11.07 -0.90
N VAL A 351 2.97 11.01 -1.96
CA VAL A 351 1.61 11.58 -1.96
C VAL A 351 0.66 10.84 -1.02
N CYS A 352 0.73 9.51 -0.98
CA CYS A 352 -0.15 8.65 -0.18
C CYS A 352 0.62 7.46 0.41
N PRO A 353 1.39 7.65 1.51
CA PRO A 353 2.11 6.53 2.13
C PRO A 353 1.16 5.62 2.89
N LEU A 354 1.36 4.31 2.77
CA LEU A 354 0.62 3.32 3.53
C LEU A 354 0.97 3.39 5.02
N GLN A 355 -0.02 3.25 5.90
CA GLN A 355 0.19 3.29 7.34
C GLN A 355 0.90 2.02 7.83
N LEU A 356 1.91 2.21 8.68
CA LEU A 356 2.71 1.11 9.23
C LEU A 356 1.86 0.11 10.01
N ASP A 357 0.83 0.56 10.73
CA ASP A 357 -0.07 -0.31 11.50
C ASP A 357 -0.80 -1.31 10.59
N ILE A 358 -1.28 -0.87 9.42
CA ILE A 358 -1.92 -1.74 8.43
C ILE A 358 -0.95 -2.83 7.96
N VAL A 359 0.26 -2.41 7.57
CA VAL A 359 1.28 -3.32 7.04
C VAL A 359 1.70 -4.34 8.10
N GLU A 360 1.94 -3.90 9.32
CA GLU A 360 2.33 -4.75 10.44
C GLU A 360 1.31 -5.85 10.71
N ARG A 361 0.02 -5.50 10.77
CA ARG A 361 -1.08 -6.45 11.01
C ARG A 361 -1.22 -7.48 9.90
N ILE A 362 -1.18 -7.04 8.65
CA ILE A 362 -1.28 -7.94 7.48
C ILE A 362 -0.10 -8.91 7.42
N ILE A 363 1.13 -8.43 7.58
CA ILE A 363 2.32 -9.28 7.58
C ILE A 363 2.26 -10.31 8.71
N ASN A 364 1.92 -9.88 9.93
CA ASN A 364 1.83 -10.77 11.08
C ASN A 364 0.77 -11.85 10.91
N ARG A 365 -0.37 -11.51 10.32
CA ARG A 365 -1.49 -12.42 10.16
C ARG A 365 -1.30 -13.42 9.02
N TYR A 366 -0.73 -12.98 7.91
CA TYR A 366 -0.73 -13.76 6.67
C TYR A 366 0.64 -14.23 6.20
N SER A 367 1.67 -14.15 7.05
CA SER A 367 3.00 -14.66 6.72
C SER A 367 3.72 -15.27 7.91
N ASN A 368 4.61 -16.24 7.63
CA ASN A 368 5.55 -16.80 8.58
C ASN A 368 6.87 -16.01 8.61
N THR A 369 7.65 -16.17 9.67
CA THR A 369 9.05 -15.71 9.69
C THR A 369 9.83 -16.38 8.54
N GLY A 370 10.62 -15.59 7.82
CA GLY A 370 11.39 -16.05 6.66
C GLY A 370 10.64 -15.99 5.33
N ASP A 371 9.31 -15.83 5.33
CA ASP A 371 8.49 -15.67 4.12
C ASP A 371 8.87 -14.45 3.30
N THR A 372 8.61 -14.49 2.00
CA THR A 372 8.80 -13.37 1.07
C THR A 372 7.51 -12.58 0.89
N VAL A 373 7.54 -11.31 1.22
CA VAL A 373 6.42 -10.37 1.08
C VAL A 373 6.69 -9.43 -0.09
N LEU A 374 5.79 -9.43 -1.08
CA LEU A 374 5.88 -8.60 -2.28
C LEU A 374 4.96 -7.39 -2.20
N ASP A 375 5.50 -6.24 -2.57
CA ASP A 375 4.76 -5.04 -2.93
C ASP A 375 5.12 -4.61 -4.36
N PRO A 376 4.22 -4.79 -5.35
CA PRO A 376 4.47 -4.41 -6.74
C PRO A 376 4.33 -2.90 -7.01
N PHE A 377 3.85 -2.12 -6.04
CA PHE A 377 3.73 -0.65 -6.06
C PHE A 377 4.37 -0.06 -4.80
N ALA A 378 5.66 -0.36 -4.59
CA ALA A 378 6.31 -0.24 -3.29
C ALA A 378 6.44 1.19 -2.75
N GLY A 379 6.37 2.22 -3.61
CA GLY A 379 6.54 3.61 -3.21
C GLY A 379 7.81 3.81 -2.38
N LEU A 380 7.65 4.18 -1.12
CA LEU A 380 8.75 4.29 -0.15
C LEU A 380 9.20 2.96 0.45
N PHE A 381 8.77 1.83 -0.08
CA PHE A 381 9.09 0.49 0.41
C PHE A 381 8.58 0.22 1.84
N THR A 382 7.42 0.77 2.17
CA THR A 382 6.82 0.57 3.50
C THR A 382 6.61 -0.91 3.80
N VAL A 383 6.06 -1.68 2.85
CA VAL A 383 5.81 -3.12 3.02
C VAL A 383 7.11 -3.92 3.08
N PRO A 384 8.07 -3.76 2.14
CA PRO A 384 9.35 -4.46 2.25
C PRO A 384 10.12 -4.13 3.53
N MET A 385 10.17 -2.87 3.93
CA MET A 385 10.86 -2.43 5.15
C MET A 385 10.24 -3.06 6.41
N MET A 386 8.90 -3.09 6.51
CA MET A 386 8.22 -3.74 7.63
C MET A 386 8.40 -5.26 7.61
N ALA A 387 8.41 -5.89 6.43
CA ALA A 387 8.72 -7.31 6.29
C ALA A 387 10.10 -7.63 6.90
N ILE A 388 11.12 -6.84 6.61
CA ILE A 388 12.46 -6.99 7.18
C ILE A 388 12.41 -6.88 8.71
N LYS A 389 11.80 -5.82 9.24
CA LYS A 389 11.69 -5.60 10.70
C LYS A 389 11.00 -6.76 11.42
N MET A 390 10.04 -7.39 10.77
CA MET A 390 9.28 -8.50 11.32
C MET A 390 9.88 -9.89 11.01
N GLY A 391 11.07 -9.96 10.43
CA GLY A 391 11.76 -11.23 10.18
C GLY A 391 11.36 -11.95 8.91
N ARG A 392 10.76 -11.25 7.99
CA ARG A 392 10.44 -11.71 6.64
C ARG A 392 11.45 -11.14 5.64
N LYS A 393 11.35 -11.57 4.40
CA LYS A 393 12.08 -10.99 3.27
C LYS A 393 11.16 -10.01 2.52
N GLY A 394 11.63 -8.80 2.30
CA GLY A 394 10.91 -7.79 1.54
C GLY A 394 11.23 -7.86 0.04
N TYR A 395 10.23 -7.80 -0.81
CA TYR A 395 10.39 -7.63 -2.26
C TYR A 395 9.58 -6.41 -2.69
N GLY A 396 10.22 -5.37 -3.19
CA GLY A 396 9.55 -4.14 -3.63
C GLY A 396 9.88 -3.80 -5.07
N ILE A 397 8.86 -3.41 -5.84
CA ILE A 397 9.01 -2.91 -7.20
C ILE A 397 8.47 -1.49 -7.23
N GLU A 398 9.26 -0.55 -7.71
CA GLU A 398 8.89 0.86 -7.77
C GLU A 398 9.38 1.48 -9.09
N LEU A 399 8.47 2.18 -9.77
CA LEU A 399 8.75 2.82 -11.04
C LEU A 399 9.50 4.15 -10.87
N SER A 400 9.16 4.93 -9.83
CA SER A 400 9.83 6.21 -9.53
C SER A 400 11.24 5.98 -8.99
N GLN A 401 12.25 6.54 -9.66
CA GLN A 401 13.65 6.46 -9.22
C GLN A 401 13.88 7.12 -7.85
N ASP A 402 13.19 8.21 -7.57
CA ASP A 402 13.35 8.93 -6.29
C ASP A 402 12.78 8.12 -5.13
N TYR A 403 11.56 7.58 -5.28
CA TYR A 403 10.97 6.73 -4.26
C TYR A 403 11.74 5.42 -4.08
N TYR A 404 12.20 4.83 -5.17
CA TYR A 404 13.07 3.65 -5.13
C TYR A 404 14.34 3.90 -4.31
N ARG A 405 15.04 5.01 -4.57
CA ARG A 405 16.27 5.36 -3.83
C ARG A 405 16.02 5.52 -2.34
N ASP A 406 14.97 6.26 -1.98
CA ASP A 406 14.59 6.47 -0.58
C ASP A 406 14.18 5.14 0.07
N GLY A 407 13.38 4.33 -0.63
CA GLY A 407 12.91 3.02 -0.18
C GLY A 407 14.05 2.02 0.07
N VAL A 408 15.05 1.98 -0.80
CA VAL A 408 16.28 1.18 -0.60
C VAL A 408 16.99 1.60 0.67
N GLY A 409 17.07 2.91 0.94
CA GLY A 409 17.64 3.42 2.19
C GLY A 409 16.90 2.89 3.43
N TYR A 410 15.58 2.97 3.44
CA TYR A 410 14.77 2.44 4.56
C TYR A 410 14.92 0.92 4.75
N CYS A 411 15.02 0.16 3.67
CA CYS A 411 15.24 -1.28 3.75
C CYS A 411 16.62 -1.64 4.29
N LYS A 412 17.67 -0.90 3.89
CA LYS A 412 19.02 -1.08 4.44
C LYS A 412 19.06 -0.75 5.93
N ASP A 413 18.51 0.41 6.32
CA ASP A 413 18.44 0.80 7.74
C ASP A 413 17.71 -0.26 8.57
N ALA A 414 16.63 -0.85 8.05
CA ALA A 414 15.87 -1.91 8.72
C ALA A 414 16.67 -3.21 8.83
N GLN A 415 17.43 -3.59 7.80
CA GLN A 415 18.32 -4.75 7.83
C GLN A 415 19.46 -4.56 8.83
N ASP A 416 20.11 -3.41 8.82
CA ASP A 416 21.21 -3.08 9.72
C ASP A 416 20.75 -3.06 11.20
N GLN A 417 19.56 -2.48 11.46
CA GLN A 417 18.98 -2.50 12.81
C GLN A 417 18.69 -3.92 13.32
N ARG A 418 18.30 -4.81 12.42
CA ARG A 418 18.03 -6.20 12.78
C ARG A 418 19.33 -7.00 13.02
N ASP A 419 20.40 -6.64 12.33
CA ASP A 419 21.70 -7.29 12.45
C ASP A 419 22.52 -6.77 13.64
N MET A 420 22.09 -5.64 14.26
CA MET A 420 22.72 -5.14 15.47
C MET A 420 22.44 -6.12 16.63
N PRO A 421 23.48 -6.64 17.29
CA PRO A 421 23.29 -7.49 18.47
C PRO A 421 22.58 -6.70 19.56
N SER A 422 21.61 -7.31 20.19
CA SER A 422 20.94 -6.72 21.35
C SER A 422 21.89 -6.69 22.56
N LEU A 423 21.66 -5.77 23.50
CA LEU A 423 22.45 -5.72 24.74
C LEU A 423 22.41 -7.08 25.50
N PHE A 424 21.35 -7.87 25.31
CA PHE A 424 21.18 -9.18 25.91
C PHE A 424 22.02 -10.28 25.23
N ASP A 425 22.43 -10.10 23.98
CA ASP A 425 23.27 -11.06 23.29
C ASP A 425 24.70 -11.02 23.86
N PHE A 426 25.19 -9.84 24.23
CA PHE A 426 26.47 -9.66 24.92
C PHE A 426 26.49 -10.29 26.32
N THR A 427 25.35 -10.30 27.02
CA THR A 427 25.25 -10.94 28.36
C THR A 427 25.14 -12.45 28.33
N LYS A 428 24.82 -13.06 27.19
CA LYS A 428 24.84 -14.52 27.00
C LYS A 428 26.23 -15.06 26.72
N GLU A 429 27.03 -14.35 25.93
CA GLU A 429 28.41 -14.76 25.64
C GLU A 429 29.31 -14.70 26.90
N GLU A 430 29.04 -13.76 27.84
CA GLU A 430 29.75 -13.75 29.14
C GLU A 430 29.41 -14.94 30.04
N LYS A 431 28.19 -15.49 29.94
CA LYS A 431 27.75 -16.64 30.74
C LYS A 431 28.15 -18.02 30.15
N GLU A 432 28.51 -18.08 28.88
CA GLU A 432 29.03 -19.30 28.26
C GLU A 432 30.57 -19.40 28.36
N ASN A 433 31.23 -18.33 28.80
CA ASN A 433 32.67 -18.26 29.01
C ASN A 433 33.09 -18.28 30.50
N GLU A 434 32.16 -18.40 31.45
CA GLU A 434 32.37 -18.74 32.86
C GLU A 434 32.03 -20.25 33.12
#